data_3600feb1d7af852a86e67349ea2b9864
#
_entry.id   3600feb1d7af852a86e67349ea2b9864
#
_cell.length_a   1.000
_cell.length_b   1.000
_cell.length_c   1.000
_cell.angle_alpha   90.00
_cell.angle_beta   90.00
_cell.angle_gamma   90.00
#
_symmetry.space_group_name_H-M   'P 1'
#
loop_
_entity.id
_entity.type
_entity.pdbx_description
1 polymer ?
#
loop_
_entity_poly.entity_id
_entity_poly.type
_entity_poly.pdbx_seq_one_letter_code
_entity_poly.pdbx_strand_id
1 'polypeptide(L)'
;MNQTKTVGIVIPIYNVEKYLRECLNSVVNQTYKNLQIVLVNDGSIDENSLSIAKEYTLKDERFILIDKENGGLSSARNVGIEFFENKYIFETKTQKYKPDSLVEFELKNKENLYKINKIYKSSKSFYDIEQIQNFSSPRIDYIIFLDSDDYWELDCMEECVLRMNGVDVVWFDYKLFFQDIRKKKYKTQMEYFDFKDGTIIEPRHWIDRAKERNIFYFWFAWQGMINFNFLHKMNLKFINGIFAE
;
A
#
# COMPACT_ATOMS: atom_id res chain seq x y z
N MET A 1 -26.49 2.04 10.67
CA MET A 1 -25.12 2.15 11.22
C MET A 1 -24.18 2.30 10.03
N ASN A 2 -23.50 3.42 9.89
CA ASN A 2 -22.47 3.54 8.84
C ASN A 2 -21.36 2.54 9.19
N GLN A 3 -21.24 1.51 8.39
CA GLN A 3 -20.16 0.53 8.54
C GLN A 3 -18.82 1.24 8.31
N THR A 4 -17.91 1.19 9.27
CA THR A 4 -16.59 1.81 9.17
C THR A 4 -15.85 1.19 7.98
N LYS A 5 -15.42 2.02 7.03
CA LYS A 5 -14.72 1.56 5.83
C LYS A 5 -13.33 1.03 6.14
N THR A 6 -12.89 -0.01 5.47
CA THR A 6 -11.55 -0.59 5.63
C THR A 6 -10.63 -0.12 4.51
N VAL A 7 -9.48 0.43 4.86
CA VAL A 7 -8.46 0.88 3.90
C VAL A 7 -7.33 -0.13 3.83
N GLY A 8 -7.06 -0.67 2.64
CA GLY A 8 -5.88 -1.46 2.34
C GLY A 8 -4.73 -0.55 1.93
N ILE A 9 -3.58 -0.71 2.57
CA ILE A 9 -2.35 0.03 2.27
C ILE A 9 -1.33 -0.95 1.72
N VAL A 10 -0.74 -0.63 0.57
CA VAL A 10 0.35 -1.41 -0.03
C VAL A 10 1.64 -0.60 0.03
N ILE A 11 2.68 -1.16 0.64
CA ILE A 11 3.99 -0.51 0.81
C ILE A 11 5.06 -1.42 0.19
N PRO A 12 5.52 -1.13 -1.03
CA PRO A 12 6.67 -1.79 -1.64
C PRO A 12 7.96 -1.44 -0.88
N ILE A 13 8.81 -2.43 -0.65
CA ILE A 13 10.08 -2.27 0.08
C ILE A 13 11.21 -2.82 -0.78
N TYR A 14 12.20 -1.99 -1.09
CA TYR A 14 13.43 -2.42 -1.75
C TYR A 14 14.61 -1.52 -1.37
N ASN A 15 15.53 -2.02 -0.52
CA ASN A 15 16.75 -1.32 -0.11
C ASN A 15 16.51 0.08 0.50
N VAL A 16 15.59 0.19 1.46
CA VAL A 16 15.11 1.46 2.04
C VAL A 16 15.30 1.54 3.56
N GLU A 17 16.24 0.80 4.12
CA GLU A 17 16.47 0.70 5.57
C GLU A 17 16.56 2.06 6.29
N LYS A 18 17.05 3.10 5.60
CA LYS A 18 17.24 4.45 6.17
C LYS A 18 15.91 5.18 6.40
N TYR A 19 14.91 4.93 5.58
CA TYR A 19 13.64 5.67 5.56
C TYR A 19 12.46 4.86 6.08
N LEU A 20 12.56 3.52 5.98
CA LEU A 20 11.45 2.61 6.23
C LEU A 20 10.79 2.80 7.61
N ARG A 21 11.57 3.09 8.66
CA ARG A 21 10.99 3.32 10.00
C ARG A 21 10.13 4.57 10.08
N GLU A 22 10.53 5.65 9.41
CA GLU A 22 9.76 6.89 9.36
C GLU A 22 8.47 6.68 8.59
N CYS A 23 8.54 6.04 7.43
CA CYS A 23 7.40 5.61 6.63
C CYS A 23 6.40 4.80 7.47
N LEU A 24 6.83 3.69 8.07
CA LEU A 24 5.95 2.78 8.82
C LEU A 24 5.37 3.45 10.09
N ASN A 25 6.13 4.31 10.76
CA ASN A 25 5.62 5.09 11.89
C ASN A 25 4.49 6.04 11.47
N SER A 26 4.57 6.65 10.29
CA SER A 26 3.50 7.51 9.79
C SER A 26 2.20 6.75 9.55
N VAL A 27 2.29 5.47 9.15
CA VAL A 27 1.14 4.58 8.96
C VAL A 27 0.56 4.09 10.29
N VAL A 28 1.41 3.65 11.22
CA VAL A 28 1.00 3.18 12.57
C VAL A 28 0.22 4.27 13.30
N ASN A 29 0.67 5.53 13.18
CA ASN A 29 0.14 6.67 13.92
C ASN A 29 -1.05 7.37 13.25
N GLN A 30 -1.51 6.93 12.07
CA GLN A 30 -2.70 7.50 11.44
C GLN A 30 -3.88 7.60 12.42
N THR A 31 -4.63 8.71 12.36
CA THR A 31 -5.84 8.90 13.18
C THR A 31 -6.92 7.88 12.82
N TYR A 32 -7.08 7.56 11.55
CA TYR A 32 -7.96 6.51 11.07
C TYR A 32 -7.38 5.12 11.36
N LYS A 33 -8.10 4.27 12.11
CA LYS A 33 -7.57 3.01 12.64
C LYS A 33 -7.94 1.76 11.86
N ASN A 34 -9.02 1.80 11.06
CA ASN A 34 -9.46 0.62 10.30
C ASN A 34 -8.63 0.41 9.03
N LEU A 35 -7.38 0.02 9.23
CA LEU A 35 -6.35 -0.16 8.22
C LEU A 35 -5.93 -1.63 8.13
N GLN A 36 -5.61 -2.09 6.91
CA GLN A 36 -4.96 -3.37 6.64
C GLN A 36 -3.71 -3.08 5.79
N ILE A 37 -2.52 -3.38 6.30
CA ILE A 37 -1.26 -2.97 5.70
C ILE A 37 -0.51 -4.18 5.14
N VAL A 38 -0.19 -4.14 3.86
CA VAL A 38 0.63 -5.14 3.19
C VAL A 38 2.00 -4.54 2.87
N LEU A 39 3.02 -5.03 3.55
CA LEU A 39 4.41 -4.77 3.23
C LEU A 39 4.85 -5.79 2.17
N VAL A 40 5.41 -5.34 1.06
CA VAL A 40 5.92 -6.23 0.02
C VAL A 40 7.42 -6.02 -0.11
N ASN A 41 8.21 -6.90 0.52
CA ASN A 41 9.66 -6.89 0.34
C ASN A 41 10.01 -7.48 -1.02
N ASP A 42 10.47 -6.63 -1.93
CA ASP A 42 10.80 -6.99 -3.31
C ASP A 42 12.28 -7.42 -3.45
N GLY A 43 12.69 -8.36 -2.60
CA GLY A 43 14.04 -8.91 -2.64
C GLY A 43 15.11 -7.93 -2.20
N SER A 44 14.90 -7.16 -1.13
CA SER A 44 15.92 -6.27 -0.56
C SER A 44 17.19 -7.03 -0.21
N ILE A 45 18.33 -6.43 -0.54
CA ILE A 45 19.68 -6.96 -0.28
C ILE A 45 20.46 -6.14 0.76
N ASP A 46 19.89 -5.03 1.24
CA ASP A 46 20.43 -4.31 2.39
C ASP A 46 20.24 -5.11 3.69
N GLU A 47 20.94 -4.72 4.76
CA GLU A 47 20.96 -5.50 5.99
C GLU A 47 19.63 -5.46 6.75
N ASN A 48 18.87 -4.36 6.66
CA ASN A 48 17.83 -4.07 7.64
C ASN A 48 16.41 -3.95 7.08
N SER A 49 16.17 -3.71 5.79
CA SER A 49 14.81 -3.51 5.27
C SER A 49 13.86 -4.65 5.63
N LEU A 50 14.26 -5.89 5.36
CA LEU A 50 13.43 -7.07 5.69
C LEU A 50 13.25 -7.24 7.21
N SER A 51 14.29 -7.00 8.01
CA SER A 51 14.23 -7.13 9.47
C SER A 51 13.31 -6.09 10.10
N ILE A 52 13.35 -4.84 9.61
CA ILE A 52 12.44 -3.77 10.03
C ILE A 52 10.99 -4.14 9.68
N ALA A 53 10.74 -4.60 8.47
CA ALA A 53 9.40 -5.04 8.06
C ALA A 53 8.86 -6.16 8.95
N LYS A 54 9.67 -7.16 9.30
CA LYS A 54 9.31 -8.22 10.25
C LYS A 54 9.02 -7.68 11.65
N GLU A 55 9.79 -6.72 12.13
CA GLU A 55 9.59 -6.08 13.43
C GLU A 55 8.21 -5.40 13.50
N TYR A 56 7.83 -4.60 12.51
CA TYR A 56 6.53 -3.94 12.47
C TYR A 56 5.38 -4.94 12.33
N THR A 57 5.56 -5.97 11.50
CA THR A 57 4.57 -7.06 11.36
C THR A 57 4.34 -7.80 12.67
N LEU A 58 5.37 -7.99 13.48
CA LEU A 58 5.24 -8.63 14.80
C LEU A 58 4.52 -7.74 15.81
N LYS A 59 4.78 -6.43 15.78
CA LYS A 59 4.28 -5.47 16.76
C LYS A 59 2.81 -5.10 16.56
N ASP A 60 2.37 -5.00 15.32
CA ASP A 60 1.04 -4.48 14.98
C ASP A 60 0.30 -5.48 14.09
N GLU A 61 -0.83 -5.98 14.60
CA GLU A 61 -1.64 -7.00 13.93
C GLU A 61 -2.29 -6.55 12.61
N ARG A 62 -2.30 -5.24 12.31
CA ARG A 62 -2.78 -4.73 11.03
C ARG A 62 -1.84 -5.03 9.87
N PHE A 63 -0.57 -5.32 10.16
CA PHE A 63 0.45 -5.60 9.15
C PHE A 63 0.48 -7.06 8.72
N ILE A 64 0.77 -7.27 7.46
CA ILE A 64 1.23 -8.52 6.86
C ILE A 64 2.45 -8.22 6.00
N LEU A 65 3.42 -9.11 5.99
CA LEU A 65 4.63 -8.98 5.18
C LEU A 65 4.68 -10.11 4.16
N ILE A 66 4.82 -9.75 2.89
CA ILE A 66 5.07 -10.66 1.77
C ILE A 66 6.50 -10.45 1.32
N ASP A 67 7.31 -11.51 1.41
CA ASP A 67 8.70 -11.53 0.96
C ASP A 67 8.79 -12.27 -0.37
N LYS A 68 9.39 -11.65 -1.40
CA LYS A 68 9.47 -12.18 -2.76
C LYS A 68 10.83 -11.89 -3.43
N GLU A 69 11.15 -12.60 -4.51
CA GLU A 69 12.27 -12.24 -5.39
C GLU A 69 12.01 -10.87 -6.03
N ASN A 70 13.10 -10.12 -6.28
CA ASN A 70 12.99 -8.81 -6.93
C ASN A 70 12.29 -8.93 -8.31
N GLY A 71 11.29 -8.10 -8.52
CA GLY A 71 10.52 -8.02 -9.76
C GLY A 71 10.16 -6.59 -10.13
N GLY A 72 10.64 -5.60 -9.36
CA GLY A 72 10.41 -4.17 -9.54
C GLY A 72 9.14 -3.67 -8.86
N LEU A 73 9.03 -2.35 -8.77
CA LEU A 73 8.00 -1.63 -8.04
C LEU A 73 6.57 -2.02 -8.47
N SER A 74 6.30 -2.05 -9.78
CA SER A 74 5.01 -2.50 -10.34
C SER A 74 4.65 -3.92 -9.89
N SER A 75 5.62 -4.83 -9.88
CA SER A 75 5.45 -6.21 -9.40
C SER A 75 5.05 -6.23 -7.93
N ALA A 76 5.73 -5.46 -7.09
CA ALA A 76 5.44 -5.38 -5.66
C ALA A 76 4.04 -4.79 -5.37
N ARG A 77 3.65 -3.72 -6.08
CA ARG A 77 2.30 -3.15 -5.98
C ARG A 77 1.21 -4.13 -6.42
N ASN A 78 1.44 -4.86 -7.53
CA ASN A 78 0.50 -5.89 -8.02
C ASN A 78 0.33 -7.03 -7.02
N VAL A 79 1.39 -7.45 -6.33
CA VAL A 79 1.31 -8.45 -5.25
C VAL A 79 0.36 -7.98 -4.15
N GLY A 80 0.45 -6.71 -3.74
CA GLY A 80 -0.46 -6.13 -2.75
C GLY A 80 -1.91 -6.08 -3.23
N ILE A 81 -2.16 -5.73 -4.50
CA ILE A 81 -3.49 -5.76 -5.11
C ILE A 81 -4.05 -7.20 -5.08
N GLU A 82 -3.28 -8.17 -5.56
CA GLU A 82 -3.71 -9.57 -5.64
C GLU A 82 -3.94 -10.20 -4.27
N PHE A 83 -3.18 -9.78 -3.26
CA PHE A 83 -3.46 -10.15 -1.89
C PHE A 83 -4.87 -9.72 -1.46
N PHE A 84 -5.24 -8.46 -1.66
CA PHE A 84 -6.57 -7.96 -1.31
C PHE A 84 -7.68 -8.48 -2.24
N GLU A 85 -7.36 -8.91 -3.45
CA GLU A 85 -8.28 -9.64 -4.34
C GLU A 85 -8.52 -11.10 -3.89
N ASN A 86 -7.86 -11.54 -2.80
CA ASN A 86 -7.92 -12.90 -2.29
C ASN A 86 -7.50 -13.97 -3.33
N LYS A 87 -6.48 -13.64 -4.15
CA LYS A 87 -5.95 -14.56 -5.17
C LYS A 87 -4.94 -15.56 -4.63
N TYR A 88 -4.49 -15.38 -3.38
CA TYR A 88 -3.50 -16.26 -2.76
C TYR A 88 -4.16 -17.26 -1.83
N ILE A 89 -3.74 -18.52 -1.94
CA ILE A 89 -4.09 -19.60 -1.03
C ILE A 89 -2.88 -19.84 -0.14
N PHE A 90 -3.10 -19.68 1.17
CA PHE A 90 -2.04 -19.80 2.16
C PHE A 90 -1.97 -21.21 2.73
N GLU A 91 -0.75 -21.69 2.97
CA GLU A 91 -0.47 -22.89 3.70
C GLU A 91 0.59 -22.61 4.77
N THR A 92 0.42 -23.20 5.95
CA THR A 92 1.39 -23.05 7.03
C THR A 92 1.80 -24.41 7.58
N LYS A 93 3.06 -24.53 7.95
CA LYS A 93 3.62 -25.67 8.68
C LYS A 93 3.49 -25.51 10.20
N THR A 94 2.95 -24.39 10.66
CA THR A 94 2.73 -24.09 12.08
C THR A 94 1.72 -25.07 12.65
N GLN A 95 2.14 -25.89 13.61
CA GLN A 95 1.30 -26.91 14.27
C GLN A 95 0.86 -26.50 15.68
N LYS A 96 1.51 -25.49 16.27
CA LYS A 96 1.20 -25.00 17.61
C LYS A 96 1.16 -23.48 17.62
N TYR A 97 0.13 -22.95 18.28
CA TYR A 97 0.07 -21.52 18.55
C TYR A 97 1.22 -21.11 19.47
N LYS A 98 1.96 -20.08 19.10
CA LYS A 98 3.02 -19.46 19.90
C LYS A 98 2.76 -17.97 20.01
N PRO A 99 2.47 -17.44 21.21
CA PRO A 99 2.27 -16.01 21.42
C PRO A 99 3.52 -15.20 21.01
N ASP A 100 3.29 -13.93 20.67
CA ASP A 100 4.36 -12.95 20.37
C ASP A 100 5.40 -13.46 19.34
N SER A 101 4.93 -14.14 18.30
CA SER A 101 5.75 -14.66 17.22
C SER A 101 5.20 -14.29 15.86
N LEU A 102 6.04 -14.41 14.83
CA LEU A 102 5.58 -14.38 13.45
C LEU A 102 5.12 -15.79 13.04
N VAL A 103 3.93 -15.87 12.49
CA VAL A 103 3.43 -17.05 11.78
C VAL A 103 3.88 -16.95 10.33
N GLU A 104 4.49 -18.02 9.82
CA GLU A 104 4.94 -18.10 8.45
C GLU A 104 3.93 -18.87 7.60
N PHE A 105 3.65 -18.36 6.40
CA PHE A 105 2.86 -19.01 5.38
C PHE A 105 3.66 -19.14 4.09
N GLU A 106 3.33 -20.18 3.34
CA GLU A 106 3.77 -20.41 1.97
C GLU A 106 2.56 -20.32 1.03
N LEU A 107 2.79 -20.02 -0.25
CA LEU A 107 1.72 -20.08 -1.24
C LEU A 107 1.47 -21.52 -1.67
N LYS A 108 0.20 -21.92 -1.69
CA LYS A 108 -0.29 -23.18 -2.26
C LYS A 108 -0.78 -23.05 -3.71
N ASN A 109 -0.72 -21.85 -4.27
CA ASN A 109 -1.09 -21.61 -5.65
C ASN A 109 -0.25 -22.46 -6.61
N LYS A 110 -0.88 -23.01 -7.67
CA LYS A 110 -0.16 -23.79 -8.70
C LYS A 110 0.90 -22.97 -9.41
N GLU A 111 0.63 -21.68 -9.61
CA GLU A 111 1.53 -20.73 -10.22
C GLU A 111 1.89 -19.65 -9.20
N ASN A 112 3.17 -19.31 -9.13
CA ASN A 112 3.72 -18.26 -8.30
C ASN A 112 4.43 -17.24 -9.21
N LEU A 113 3.63 -16.49 -9.96
CA LEU A 113 4.12 -15.53 -10.98
C LEU A 113 5.07 -14.47 -10.41
N TYR A 114 4.86 -14.08 -9.16
CA TYR A 114 5.66 -13.06 -8.50
C TYR A 114 6.79 -13.63 -7.66
N LYS A 115 6.98 -14.96 -7.68
CA LYS A 115 8.03 -15.66 -6.91
C LYS A 115 8.03 -15.26 -5.43
N ILE A 116 6.84 -15.33 -4.81
CA ILE A 116 6.68 -15.10 -3.39
C ILE A 116 7.34 -16.24 -2.62
N ASN A 117 8.27 -15.90 -1.73
CA ASN A 117 9.04 -16.83 -0.93
C ASN A 117 8.32 -17.20 0.37
N LYS A 118 7.90 -16.17 1.11
CA LYS A 118 7.29 -16.30 2.43
C LYS A 118 6.30 -15.17 2.70
N ILE A 119 5.33 -15.48 3.55
CA ILE A 119 4.39 -14.49 4.06
C ILE A 119 4.41 -14.58 5.57
N TYR A 120 4.42 -13.42 6.24
CA TYR A 120 4.52 -13.31 7.69
C TYR A 120 3.34 -12.53 8.24
N LYS A 121 2.78 -13.01 9.34
CA LYS A 121 1.71 -12.35 10.09
C LYS A 121 1.96 -12.51 11.58
N SER A 122 1.63 -11.49 12.39
CA SER A 122 1.71 -11.62 13.84
C SER A 122 0.79 -12.72 14.37
N SER A 123 1.26 -13.53 15.28
CA SER A 123 0.42 -14.49 16.00
C SER A 123 -0.71 -13.82 16.81
N LYS A 124 -0.56 -12.53 17.15
CA LYS A 124 -1.60 -11.71 17.81
C LYS A 124 -2.88 -11.58 17.00
N SER A 125 -2.80 -11.80 15.66
CA SER A 125 -3.95 -11.77 14.76
C SER A 125 -4.84 -13.01 14.88
N PHE A 126 -4.47 -13.99 15.67
CA PHE A 126 -5.13 -15.29 15.77
C PHE A 126 -5.34 -15.68 17.23
N TYR A 127 -6.46 -16.32 17.53
CA TYR A 127 -6.75 -16.83 18.87
C TYR A 127 -6.33 -18.30 19.05
N ASP A 128 -6.26 -19.04 17.94
CA ASP A 128 -5.95 -20.46 17.95
C ASP A 128 -5.30 -20.93 16.63
N ILE A 129 -4.97 -22.21 16.58
CA ILE A 129 -4.34 -22.85 15.42
C ILE A 129 -5.29 -22.99 14.23
N GLU A 130 -6.58 -23.12 14.46
CA GLU A 130 -7.57 -23.26 13.40
C GLU A 130 -7.68 -21.98 12.57
N GLN A 131 -7.66 -20.81 13.23
CA GLN A 131 -7.64 -19.51 12.55
C GLN A 131 -6.36 -19.32 11.73
N ILE A 132 -5.21 -19.80 12.23
CA ILE A 132 -3.95 -19.76 11.47
C ILE A 132 -4.08 -20.62 10.21
N GLN A 133 -4.61 -21.83 10.32
CA GLN A 133 -4.75 -22.75 9.19
C GLN A 133 -5.76 -22.29 8.13
N ASN A 134 -6.77 -21.53 8.56
CA ASN A 134 -7.82 -20.96 7.70
C ASN A 134 -7.59 -19.49 7.34
N PHE A 135 -6.37 -19.00 7.47
CA PHE A 135 -6.05 -17.61 7.17
C PHE A 135 -6.37 -17.24 5.72
N SER A 136 -7.01 -16.12 5.52
CA SER A 136 -7.31 -15.52 4.22
C SER A 136 -7.13 -14.01 4.26
N SER A 137 -7.03 -13.39 3.09
CA SER A 137 -6.88 -11.94 2.98
C SER A 137 -8.11 -11.21 3.54
N PRO A 138 -7.93 -10.11 4.27
CA PRO A 138 -9.03 -9.27 4.74
C PRO A 138 -9.71 -8.57 3.56
N ARG A 139 -11.01 -8.29 3.71
CA ARG A 139 -11.75 -7.45 2.76
C ARG A 139 -11.45 -5.99 3.02
N ILE A 140 -11.32 -5.22 1.93
CA ILE A 140 -11.11 -3.78 1.97
C ILE A 140 -12.13 -3.06 1.10
N ASP A 141 -12.42 -1.79 1.43
CA ASP A 141 -13.27 -0.90 0.64
C ASP A 141 -12.44 -0.01 -0.27
N TYR A 142 -11.30 0.44 0.22
CA TYR A 142 -10.40 1.35 -0.49
C TYR A 142 -8.97 0.82 -0.49
N ILE A 143 -8.20 1.16 -1.51
CA ILE A 143 -6.77 0.84 -1.59
C ILE A 143 -5.95 2.10 -1.82
N ILE A 144 -4.77 2.15 -1.22
CA ILE A 144 -3.80 3.21 -1.39
C ILE A 144 -2.38 2.62 -1.38
N PHE A 145 -1.47 3.28 -2.07
CA PHE A 145 -0.05 2.90 -2.12
C PHE A 145 0.78 3.95 -1.39
N LEU A 146 1.86 3.54 -0.75
CA LEU A 146 2.84 4.43 -0.14
C LEU A 146 4.23 3.93 -0.50
N ASP A 147 5.04 4.80 -1.09
CA ASP A 147 6.45 4.50 -1.34
C ASP A 147 7.20 4.52 0.00
N SER A 148 8.09 3.56 0.19
CA SER A 148 8.70 3.28 1.50
C SER A 148 9.77 4.29 1.94
N ASP A 149 10.07 5.27 1.12
CA ASP A 149 10.90 6.45 1.39
C ASP A 149 10.09 7.74 1.63
N ASP A 150 8.75 7.65 1.55
CA ASP A 150 7.80 8.71 1.84
C ASP A 150 7.09 8.48 3.20
N TYR A 151 6.38 9.52 3.69
CA TYR A 151 5.53 9.44 4.88
C TYR A 151 4.31 10.33 4.77
N TRP A 152 3.25 9.98 5.50
CA TRP A 152 1.99 10.73 5.54
C TRP A 152 1.84 11.61 6.78
N GLU A 153 1.13 12.73 6.63
CA GLU A 153 0.58 13.47 7.76
C GLU A 153 -0.42 12.57 8.53
N LEU A 154 -0.60 12.83 9.83
CA LEU A 154 -1.32 11.92 10.74
C LEU A 154 -2.80 11.70 10.40
N ASP A 155 -3.44 12.66 9.75
CA ASP A 155 -4.86 12.65 9.39
C ASP A 155 -5.12 12.29 7.92
N CYS A 156 -4.09 11.95 7.17
CA CYS A 156 -4.18 11.69 5.72
C CYS A 156 -5.24 10.65 5.38
N MET A 157 -5.28 9.52 6.10
CA MET A 157 -6.26 8.47 5.84
C MET A 157 -7.68 8.89 6.21
N GLU A 158 -7.87 9.62 7.30
CA GLU A 158 -9.17 10.13 7.72
C GLU A 158 -9.73 11.12 6.71
N GLU A 159 -8.91 12.06 6.26
CA GLU A 159 -9.27 13.04 5.25
C GLU A 159 -9.63 12.40 3.89
N CYS A 160 -8.87 11.39 3.47
CA CYS A 160 -9.19 10.64 2.26
C CYS A 160 -10.51 9.89 2.38
N VAL A 161 -10.74 9.14 3.47
CA VAL A 161 -11.96 8.36 3.68
C VAL A 161 -13.20 9.25 3.71
N LEU A 162 -13.13 10.42 4.34
CA LEU A 162 -14.24 11.38 4.38
C LEU A 162 -14.65 11.86 2.97
N ARG A 163 -13.70 11.94 2.03
CA ARG A 163 -13.92 12.42 0.67
C ARG A 163 -14.28 11.33 -0.34
N MET A 164 -14.16 10.05 0.03
CA MET A 164 -14.47 8.92 -0.86
C MET A 164 -15.95 8.72 -1.18
N ASN A 165 -16.84 9.51 -0.60
CA ASN A 165 -18.27 9.36 -0.82
C ASN A 165 -18.67 9.79 -2.24
N GLY A 166 -19.14 8.83 -3.05
CA GLY A 166 -19.63 9.08 -4.41
C GLY A 166 -18.56 9.31 -5.47
N VAL A 167 -17.28 9.02 -5.16
CA VAL A 167 -16.17 9.11 -6.10
C VAL A 167 -15.37 7.81 -6.16
N ASP A 168 -14.69 7.57 -7.28
CA ASP A 168 -13.87 6.37 -7.46
C ASP A 168 -12.43 6.57 -6.98
N VAL A 169 -11.94 7.81 -6.98
CA VAL A 169 -10.58 8.17 -6.55
C VAL A 169 -10.60 9.50 -5.82
N VAL A 170 -9.87 9.56 -4.71
CA VAL A 170 -9.54 10.82 -4.01
C VAL A 170 -8.06 11.06 -4.17
N TRP A 171 -7.68 12.17 -4.76
CA TRP A 171 -6.30 12.60 -4.87
C TRP A 171 -5.96 13.66 -3.83
N PHE A 172 -4.72 13.65 -3.36
CA PHE A 172 -4.18 14.61 -2.42
C PHE A 172 -2.88 15.20 -2.91
N ASP A 173 -2.51 16.34 -2.37
CA ASP A 173 -1.26 17.00 -2.67
C ASP A 173 -0.14 16.52 -1.74
N TYR A 174 1.08 16.92 -2.02
CA TYR A 174 2.27 16.51 -1.28
C TYR A 174 3.23 17.69 -1.05
N LYS A 175 4.08 17.54 -0.06
CA LYS A 175 5.18 18.47 0.21
C LYS A 175 6.49 17.81 -0.13
N LEU A 176 7.32 18.46 -0.92
CA LEU A 176 8.66 17.98 -1.19
C LEU A 176 9.55 18.29 0.00
N PHE A 177 10.15 17.27 0.57
CA PHE A 177 11.13 17.38 1.64
C PHE A 177 12.52 17.06 1.10
N PHE A 178 13.38 18.08 1.03
CA PHE A 178 14.76 17.92 0.59
C PHE A 178 15.69 17.85 1.80
N GLN A 179 16.42 16.76 1.94
CA GLN A 179 17.47 16.60 2.96
C GLN A 179 18.67 17.51 2.69
N ASP A 180 18.87 17.97 1.44
CA ASP A 180 19.97 18.81 1.05
C ASP A 180 19.50 20.13 0.41
N ILE A 181 20.03 21.18 0.95
CA ILE A 181 19.65 22.57 0.84
C ILE A 181 19.90 23.13 -0.56
N ARG A 182 18.88 23.25 -1.39
CA ARG A 182 18.69 24.41 -2.28
C ARG A 182 17.20 24.54 -2.56
N LYS A 183 16.53 25.43 -1.81
CA LYS A 183 15.11 25.78 -1.95
C LYS A 183 14.83 26.35 -3.35
N LYS A 184 14.61 25.50 -4.35
CA LYS A 184 13.79 25.87 -5.49
C LYS A 184 12.34 25.59 -5.09
N LYS A 185 11.49 26.61 -5.15
CA LYS A 185 10.05 26.44 -5.02
C LYS A 185 9.58 25.65 -6.24
N TYR A 186 9.40 24.34 -6.08
CA TYR A 186 8.74 23.51 -7.09
C TYR A 186 7.24 23.57 -6.81
N LYS A 187 6.46 23.80 -7.86
CA LYS A 187 5.01 23.62 -7.81
C LYS A 187 4.70 22.13 -7.86
N THR A 188 3.79 21.71 -7.02
CA THR A 188 3.24 20.34 -7.11
C THR A 188 2.36 20.21 -8.35
N GLN A 189 2.01 18.97 -8.71
CA GLN A 189 1.10 18.76 -9.84
C GLN A 189 -0.27 19.39 -9.57
N MET A 190 -0.78 19.32 -8.34
CA MET A 190 -2.05 19.94 -7.96
C MET A 190 -2.03 21.46 -8.12
N GLU A 191 -0.93 22.12 -7.72
CA GLU A 191 -0.75 23.54 -7.96
C GLU A 191 -0.71 23.92 -9.45
N TYR A 192 -0.24 23.02 -10.32
CA TYR A 192 -0.27 23.24 -11.78
C TYR A 192 -1.68 23.10 -12.36
N PHE A 193 -2.50 22.20 -11.82
CA PHE A 193 -3.86 22.00 -12.30
C PHE A 193 -4.84 23.06 -11.80
N ASP A 194 -4.49 23.75 -10.71
CA ASP A 194 -5.29 24.84 -10.12
C ASP A 194 -6.72 24.40 -9.76
N PHE A 195 -6.89 23.17 -9.31
CA PHE A 195 -8.15 22.68 -8.75
C PHE A 195 -8.25 23.11 -7.29
N LYS A 196 -9.43 23.56 -6.90
CA LYS A 196 -9.71 23.87 -5.49
C LYS A 196 -9.93 22.57 -4.71
N ASP A 197 -9.57 22.61 -3.43
CA ASP A 197 -9.86 21.49 -2.51
C ASP A 197 -11.35 21.13 -2.55
N GLY A 198 -11.63 19.82 -2.53
CA GLY A 198 -12.99 19.27 -2.63
C GLY A 198 -13.64 19.36 -4.01
N THR A 199 -12.91 19.74 -5.07
CA THR A 199 -13.46 19.74 -6.43
C THR A 199 -13.67 18.30 -6.93
N ILE A 200 -14.89 17.98 -7.37
CA ILE A 200 -15.19 16.73 -8.07
C ILE A 200 -14.88 16.92 -9.55
N ILE A 201 -14.03 16.06 -10.08
CA ILE A 201 -13.51 16.19 -11.44
C ILE A 201 -13.95 14.97 -12.26
N GLU A 202 -14.68 15.22 -13.33
CA GLU A 202 -14.98 14.20 -14.35
C GLU A 202 -13.74 13.92 -15.20
N PRO A 203 -13.52 12.67 -15.65
CA PRO A 203 -12.35 12.29 -16.46
C PRO A 203 -12.11 13.20 -17.67
N ARG A 204 -13.18 13.66 -18.32
CA ARG A 204 -13.10 14.57 -19.47
C ARG A 204 -12.50 15.92 -19.07
N HIS A 205 -12.98 16.53 -18.00
CA HIS A 205 -12.47 17.81 -17.50
C HIS A 205 -11.01 17.72 -17.13
N TRP A 206 -10.61 16.57 -16.58
CA TRP A 206 -9.21 16.28 -16.30
C TRP A 206 -8.35 16.26 -17.57
N ILE A 207 -8.77 15.51 -18.61
CA ILE A 207 -8.05 15.41 -19.87
C ILE A 207 -7.92 16.80 -20.55
N ASP A 208 -9.00 17.57 -20.55
CA ASP A 208 -9.01 18.90 -21.15
C ASP A 208 -8.05 19.84 -20.42
N ARG A 209 -8.07 19.84 -19.07
CA ARG A 209 -7.14 20.62 -18.28
C ARG A 209 -5.68 20.22 -18.47
N ALA A 210 -5.41 18.93 -18.60
CA ALA A 210 -4.08 18.39 -18.87
C ALA A 210 -3.54 18.90 -20.23
N LYS A 211 -4.38 18.87 -21.27
CA LYS A 211 -4.04 19.40 -22.60
C LYS A 211 -3.77 20.91 -22.54
N GLU A 212 -4.65 21.70 -21.90
CA GLU A 212 -4.49 23.13 -21.73
C GLU A 212 -3.17 23.52 -21.06
N ARG A 213 -2.72 22.71 -20.08
CA ARG A 213 -1.50 22.95 -19.31
C ARG A 213 -0.27 22.25 -19.88
N ASN A 214 -0.43 21.49 -20.99
CA ASN A 214 0.65 20.71 -21.63
C ASN A 214 1.30 19.72 -20.65
N ILE A 215 0.48 19.05 -19.82
CA ILE A 215 0.92 18.07 -18.84
C ILE A 215 0.63 16.68 -19.40
N PHE A 216 1.69 15.88 -19.59
CA PHE A 216 1.61 14.53 -20.16
C PHE A 216 1.71 13.42 -19.12
N TYR A 217 2.15 13.74 -17.89
CA TYR A 217 2.29 12.81 -16.80
C TYR A 217 1.23 13.10 -15.74
N PHE A 218 0.44 12.07 -15.48
CA PHE A 218 -0.63 12.14 -14.50
C PHE A 218 -0.17 11.37 -13.28
N TRP A 219 -0.28 11.75 -12.12
CA TRP A 219 -0.29 11.06 -10.84
C TRP A 219 0.81 10.01 -10.60
N PHE A 220 1.38 10.14 -9.46
CA PHE A 220 2.10 9.04 -8.83
C PHE A 220 1.08 8.09 -8.19
N ALA A 221 1.38 6.78 -8.19
CA ALA A 221 0.50 5.76 -7.63
C ALA A 221 0.20 5.98 -6.13
N TRP A 222 1.12 6.60 -5.41
CA TRP A 222 1.01 6.92 -3.99
C TRP A 222 0.17 8.17 -3.68
N GLN A 223 -0.25 8.92 -4.67
CA GLN A 223 -0.90 10.23 -4.52
C GLN A 223 -2.43 10.14 -4.43
N GLY A 224 -3.01 8.96 -4.24
CA GLY A 224 -4.45 8.85 -4.18
C GLY A 224 -4.98 7.57 -3.56
N MET A 225 -6.16 7.70 -2.95
CA MET A 225 -6.96 6.58 -2.47
C MET A 225 -7.97 6.17 -3.54
N ILE A 226 -8.08 4.88 -3.81
CA ILE A 226 -8.91 4.32 -4.89
C ILE A 226 -10.00 3.44 -4.29
N ASN A 227 -11.22 3.53 -4.80
CA ASN A 227 -12.27 2.57 -4.51
C ASN A 227 -11.85 1.19 -5.01
N PHE A 228 -11.72 0.22 -4.08
CA PHE A 228 -11.17 -1.09 -4.43
C PHE A 228 -12.07 -1.87 -5.40
N ASN A 229 -13.39 -1.72 -5.28
CA ASN A 229 -14.32 -2.35 -6.21
C ASN A 229 -14.22 -1.74 -7.63
N PHE A 230 -13.96 -0.43 -7.75
CA PHE A 230 -13.67 0.20 -9.04
C PHE A 230 -12.38 -0.38 -9.65
N LEU A 231 -11.27 -0.39 -8.88
CA LEU A 231 -10.00 -0.96 -9.33
C LEU A 231 -10.16 -2.42 -9.81
N HIS A 232 -10.85 -3.23 -9.03
CA HIS A 232 -11.09 -4.65 -9.35
C HIS A 232 -11.96 -4.82 -10.61
N LYS A 233 -13.09 -4.09 -10.73
CA LYS A 233 -13.98 -4.16 -11.90
C LYS A 233 -13.29 -3.74 -13.19
N MET A 234 -12.44 -2.71 -13.11
CA MET A 234 -11.68 -2.21 -14.25
C MET A 234 -10.43 -3.05 -14.54
N ASN A 235 -10.15 -4.07 -13.71
CA ASN A 235 -8.97 -4.94 -13.81
C ASN A 235 -7.66 -4.14 -13.90
N LEU A 236 -7.54 -3.09 -13.09
CA LEU A 236 -6.37 -2.21 -13.11
C LEU A 236 -5.19 -2.87 -12.42
N LYS A 237 -4.06 -2.89 -13.12
CA LYS A 237 -2.77 -3.41 -12.65
C LYS A 237 -1.64 -2.51 -13.13
N PHE A 238 -0.55 -2.52 -12.40
CA PHE A 238 0.69 -1.88 -12.85
C PHE A 238 1.35 -2.72 -13.94
N ILE A 239 1.95 -2.06 -14.93
CA ILE A 239 2.66 -2.74 -16.01
C ILE A 239 4.03 -3.15 -15.50
N ASN A 240 4.31 -4.46 -15.49
CA ASN A 240 5.62 -4.96 -15.06
C ASN A 240 6.71 -4.58 -16.07
N GLY A 241 7.92 -4.28 -15.57
CA GLY A 241 9.12 -4.08 -16.39
C GLY A 241 9.27 -2.70 -17.01
N ILE A 242 8.47 -1.71 -16.61
CA ILE A 242 8.70 -0.30 -16.97
C ILE A 242 9.50 0.40 -15.87
N PHE A 243 10.40 1.31 -16.27
CA PHE A 243 11.27 2.06 -15.34
C PHE A 243 10.67 3.39 -14.87
N ALA A 244 9.57 3.84 -15.46
CA ALA A 244 8.87 5.06 -15.08
C ALA A 244 7.42 4.72 -14.73
N GLU A 245 7.06 4.98 -13.50
CA GLU A 245 5.72 4.80 -12.95
C GLU A 245 5.11 6.14 -12.56
#